data_92cacb162639090a71030973d889786d
#
_entry.id   92cacb162639090a71030973d889786d
#
_cell.length_a   1.000
_cell.length_b   1.000
_cell.length_c   1.000
_cell.angle_alpha   90.00
_cell.angle_beta   90.00
_cell.angle_gamma   90.00
#
_symmetry.space_group_name_H-M   'P 1'
#
loop_
_entity.id
_entity.type
_entity.pdbx_description
1 polymer ?
#
loop_
_entity_poly.entity_id
_entity_poly.type
_entity_poly.pdbx_seq_one_letter_code
_entity_poly.pdbx_strand_id
1 'polypeptide(L)'
;VIERMIERMIRSEVDLVTLLVLDGVDVPRLPASLKNVNVQNIRDASAGIAQVLEEYAQRDIEHAFVVSSHLYAETDLLDLFYFHRESRKAATRACDAHGPLNLWVVDCAKTRHASVENLLLQANAELPSYFVREYVNRVEHPRDLRTFSSDILRGRCLARPRGKEIKPGIWVDEGAEIHKRARIVAPAYIGRGSKVKEDTLITRCSALERGCHVDAGTVIEDSSVLPNTHIGIWLDVCHAIANGNKLLSLERDVLVEISDPSVMRSNGSLRKEARNNVRLSLAKNERPKAVSSKPVDSKKETPAPDAWQLGANPIQG
;
A
#
# COMPACT_ATOMS: atom_id res chain seq x y z
N VAL A 1 2.26 4.51 1.00
CA VAL A 1 1.32 5.64 1.00
C VAL A 1 0.71 5.81 2.39
N ILE A 2 -0.12 4.89 2.84
CA ILE A 2 -0.88 4.97 4.10
C ILE A 2 0.01 5.28 5.32
N GLU A 3 1.14 4.62 5.50
CA GLU A 3 2.07 4.90 6.61
C GLU A 3 2.54 6.36 6.61
N ARG A 4 2.80 6.92 5.43
CA ARG A 4 3.24 8.32 5.30
C ARG A 4 2.13 9.31 5.63
N MET A 5 0.89 8.97 5.25
CA MET A 5 -0.25 9.80 5.60
C MET A 5 -0.55 9.76 7.10
N ILE A 6 -0.47 8.58 7.74
CA ILE A 6 -0.61 8.46 9.20
C ILE A 6 0.49 9.23 9.94
N GLU A 7 1.76 9.14 9.49
CA GLU A 7 2.86 9.92 10.06
C GLU A 7 2.59 11.43 10.00
N ARG A 8 1.98 11.91 8.90
CA ARG A 8 1.59 13.32 8.78
C ARG A 8 0.48 13.70 9.74
N MET A 9 -0.57 12.88 9.81
CA MET A 9 -1.68 13.12 10.75
C MET A 9 -1.18 13.24 12.20
N ILE A 10 -0.33 12.31 12.63
CA ILE A 10 0.24 12.34 13.99
C ILE A 10 1.11 13.59 14.21
N ARG A 11 1.87 14.04 13.21
CA ARG A 11 2.65 15.29 13.29
C ARG A 11 1.78 16.54 13.35
N SER A 12 0.56 16.46 12.83
CA SER A 12 -0.43 17.55 12.89
C SER A 12 -1.35 17.41 14.12
N GLU A 13 -0.87 16.78 15.19
CA GLU A 13 -1.54 16.65 16.49
C GLU A 13 -2.90 15.91 16.43
N VAL A 14 -3.05 14.98 15.48
CA VAL A 14 -4.19 14.06 15.46
C VAL A 14 -3.97 13.00 16.54
N ASP A 15 -4.83 12.99 17.57
CA ASP A 15 -4.67 12.16 18.76
C ASP A 15 -4.93 10.68 18.51
N LEU A 16 -5.87 10.38 17.62
CA LEU A 16 -6.34 9.01 17.37
C LEU A 16 -6.53 8.79 15.86
N VAL A 17 -6.01 7.69 15.37
CA VAL A 17 -6.21 7.22 13.99
C VAL A 17 -6.90 5.87 14.01
N THR A 18 -8.01 5.70 13.30
CA THR A 18 -8.62 4.40 13.06
C THR A 18 -8.44 4.00 11.60
N LEU A 19 -7.73 2.89 11.40
CA LEU A 19 -7.53 2.30 10.09
C LEU A 19 -8.64 1.28 9.82
N LEU A 20 -9.49 1.55 8.85
CA LEU A 20 -10.53 0.64 8.39
C LEU A 20 -9.99 -0.26 7.29
N VAL A 21 -10.09 -1.56 7.48
CA VAL A 21 -9.59 -2.58 6.55
C VAL A 21 -10.74 -3.46 6.11
N LEU A 22 -10.96 -3.55 4.81
CA LEU A 22 -11.99 -4.43 4.24
C LEU A 22 -11.65 -5.90 4.52
N ASP A 23 -12.68 -6.70 4.79
CA ASP A 23 -12.55 -8.14 5.01
C ASP A 23 -11.82 -8.80 3.83
N GLY A 24 -10.85 -9.66 4.13
CA GLY A 24 -10.03 -10.34 3.13
C GLY A 24 -8.80 -9.55 2.65
N VAL A 25 -8.64 -8.30 3.09
CA VAL A 25 -7.44 -7.51 2.83
C VAL A 25 -6.43 -7.70 3.95
N ASP A 26 -5.17 -7.94 3.60
CA ASP A 26 -4.11 -8.05 4.59
C ASP A 26 -3.88 -6.70 5.30
N VAL A 27 -3.95 -6.72 6.62
CA VAL A 27 -3.65 -5.54 7.43
C VAL A 27 -2.19 -5.13 7.22
N PRO A 28 -1.92 -3.89 6.83
CA PRO A 28 -0.54 -3.42 6.68
C PRO A 28 0.18 -3.47 8.03
N ARG A 29 1.40 -3.99 8.04
CA ARG A 29 2.24 -3.97 9.24
C ARG A 29 2.70 -2.55 9.49
N LEU A 30 2.02 -1.86 10.38
CA LEU A 30 2.41 -0.53 10.81
C LEU A 30 3.66 -0.59 11.69
N PRO A 31 4.56 0.39 11.60
CA PRO A 31 5.71 0.51 12.51
C PRO A 31 5.25 0.68 13.96
N ALA A 32 5.97 0.06 14.89
CA ALA A 32 5.69 0.19 16.33
C ALA A 32 5.81 1.64 16.85
N SER A 33 6.42 2.54 16.08
CA SER A 33 6.52 3.97 16.38
C SER A 33 5.19 4.72 16.20
N LEU A 34 4.26 4.16 15.43
CA LEU A 34 2.93 4.74 15.24
C LEU A 34 2.01 4.30 16.38
N LYS A 35 2.06 5.04 17.47
CA LYS A 35 1.16 4.87 18.62
C LYS A 35 -0.21 5.46 18.30
N ASN A 36 -1.25 5.02 19.01
CA ASN A 36 -2.63 5.50 18.87
C ASN A 36 -3.27 5.22 17.49
N VAL A 37 -2.88 4.13 16.85
CA VAL A 37 -3.55 3.64 15.63
C VAL A 37 -4.35 2.40 15.96
N ASN A 38 -5.66 2.51 15.86
CA ASN A 38 -6.58 1.38 15.93
C ASN A 38 -6.76 0.76 14.55
N VAL A 39 -6.96 -0.55 14.49
CA VAL A 39 -7.27 -1.25 13.24
C VAL A 39 -8.60 -1.96 13.42
N GLN A 40 -9.55 -1.68 12.53
CA GLN A 40 -10.87 -2.32 12.51
C GLN A 40 -11.12 -2.98 11.17
N ASN A 41 -11.58 -4.23 11.18
CA ASN A 41 -12.02 -4.92 9.97
C ASN A 41 -13.48 -4.56 9.70
N ILE A 42 -13.77 -4.25 8.45
CA ILE A 42 -15.09 -3.82 7.99
C ILE A 42 -15.50 -4.60 6.75
N ARG A 43 -16.81 -4.77 6.54
CA ARG A 43 -17.37 -5.39 5.34
C ARG A 43 -17.72 -4.36 4.26
N ASP A 44 -18.10 -3.18 4.70
CA ASP A 44 -18.50 -2.06 3.86
C ASP A 44 -17.87 -0.77 4.37
N ALA A 45 -17.34 0.04 3.44
CA ALA A 45 -16.60 1.25 3.79
C ALA A 45 -17.51 2.33 4.41
N SER A 46 -18.70 2.52 3.84
CA SER A 46 -19.66 3.55 4.28
C SER A 46 -20.19 3.24 5.68
N ALA A 47 -20.60 1.98 5.91
CA ALA A 47 -21.06 1.50 7.21
C ALA A 47 -19.94 1.55 8.26
N GLY A 48 -18.72 1.16 7.89
CA GLY A 48 -17.57 1.21 8.80
C GLY A 48 -17.19 2.63 9.20
N ILE A 49 -17.16 3.56 8.26
CA ILE A 49 -16.90 4.99 8.58
C ILE A 49 -18.01 5.53 9.48
N ALA A 50 -19.28 5.27 9.17
CA ALA A 50 -20.41 5.74 9.98
C ALA A 50 -20.35 5.22 11.42
N GLN A 51 -20.02 3.94 11.59
CA GLN A 51 -19.84 3.33 12.91
C GLN A 51 -18.73 4.03 13.70
N VAL A 52 -17.56 4.25 13.09
CA VAL A 52 -16.43 4.93 13.78
C VAL A 52 -16.76 6.37 14.13
N LEU A 53 -17.46 7.10 13.27
CA LEU A 53 -17.88 8.46 13.57
C LEU A 53 -18.88 8.51 14.74
N GLU A 54 -19.78 7.53 14.83
CA GLU A 54 -20.69 7.40 15.97
C GLU A 54 -19.93 7.06 17.27
N GLU A 55 -18.98 6.12 17.22
CA GLU A 55 -18.09 5.80 18.35
C GLU A 55 -17.29 7.03 18.80
N TYR A 56 -16.82 7.86 17.86
CA TYR A 56 -16.11 9.09 18.16
C TYR A 56 -17.02 10.13 18.82
N ALA A 57 -18.23 10.34 18.30
CA ALA A 57 -19.22 11.22 18.90
C ALA A 57 -19.59 10.81 20.34
N GLN A 58 -19.72 9.50 20.62
CA GLN A 58 -19.97 8.98 21.97
C GLN A 58 -18.79 9.20 22.93
N ARG A 59 -17.60 9.47 22.42
CA ARG A 59 -16.36 9.75 23.16
C ARG A 59 -16.04 11.24 23.21
N ASP A 60 -17.01 12.09 22.90
CA ASP A 60 -16.88 13.56 22.83
C ASP A 60 -15.82 14.05 21.82
N ILE A 61 -15.52 13.25 20.79
CA ILE A 61 -14.69 13.67 19.65
C ILE A 61 -15.61 14.38 18.65
N GLU A 62 -15.44 15.69 18.54
CA GLU A 62 -16.35 16.50 17.71
C GLU A 62 -16.09 16.37 16.22
N HIS A 63 -14.82 16.26 15.80
CA HIS A 63 -14.43 16.30 14.40
C HIS A 63 -13.48 15.16 14.04
N ALA A 64 -13.57 14.67 12.82
CA ALA A 64 -12.67 13.65 12.27
C ALA A 64 -12.23 13.98 10.86
N PHE A 65 -11.00 13.58 10.52
CA PHE A 65 -10.53 13.50 9.15
C PHE A 65 -10.87 12.14 8.58
N VAL A 66 -11.53 12.09 7.44
CA VAL A 66 -11.77 10.86 6.66
C VAL A 66 -10.86 10.90 5.45
N VAL A 67 -9.96 9.92 5.32
CA VAL A 67 -8.91 9.92 4.29
C VAL A 67 -8.83 8.56 3.62
N SER A 68 -8.78 8.56 2.30
CA SER A 68 -8.50 7.31 1.55
C SER A 68 -7.07 6.84 1.76
N SER A 69 -6.88 5.53 1.92
CA SER A 69 -5.57 4.90 2.01
C SER A 69 -4.70 5.08 0.75
N HIS A 70 -5.31 5.46 -0.37
CA HIS A 70 -4.64 5.70 -1.64
C HIS A 70 -4.25 7.16 -1.87
N LEU A 71 -4.54 8.04 -0.93
CA LEU A 71 -4.18 9.45 -1.02
C LEU A 71 -2.93 9.75 -0.20
N TYR A 72 -2.00 10.48 -0.79
CA TYR A 72 -0.96 11.24 -0.09
C TYR A 72 -1.10 12.71 -0.45
N ALA A 73 -1.30 13.55 0.54
CA ALA A 73 -1.45 15.00 0.37
C ALA A 73 -0.62 15.75 1.42
N GLU A 74 0.03 16.83 1.01
CA GLU A 74 0.86 17.68 1.88
C GLU A 74 0.13 18.92 2.36
N THR A 75 -1.19 18.83 2.46
CA THR A 75 -2.02 19.92 2.97
C THR A 75 -1.72 20.20 4.45
N ASP A 76 -1.89 21.45 4.86
CA ASP A 76 -1.96 21.82 6.27
C ASP A 76 -3.30 21.34 6.84
N LEU A 77 -3.25 20.30 7.69
CA LEU A 77 -4.44 19.73 8.29
C LEU A 77 -5.09 20.67 9.30
N LEU A 78 -4.32 21.52 9.98
CA LEU A 78 -4.86 22.51 10.92
C LEU A 78 -5.61 23.60 10.16
N ASP A 79 -5.06 24.11 9.06
CA ASP A 79 -5.72 25.12 8.24
C ASP A 79 -7.02 24.57 7.63
N LEU A 80 -6.97 23.34 7.09
CA LEU A 80 -8.17 22.64 6.62
C LEU A 80 -9.23 22.48 7.74
N PHE A 81 -8.80 22.16 8.96
CA PHE A 81 -9.68 22.05 10.13
C PHE A 81 -10.32 23.38 10.50
N TYR A 82 -9.56 24.48 10.56
CA TYR A 82 -10.11 25.80 10.84
C TYR A 82 -11.08 26.26 9.76
N PHE A 83 -10.76 26.03 8.50
CA PHE A 83 -11.67 26.30 7.38
C PHE A 83 -13.00 25.55 7.54
N HIS A 84 -12.94 24.27 7.95
CA HIS A 84 -14.14 23.49 8.22
C HIS A 84 -14.98 24.09 9.35
N ARG A 85 -14.36 24.45 10.46
CA ARG A 85 -15.06 25.07 11.59
C ARG A 85 -15.74 26.38 11.20
N GLU A 86 -15.10 27.23 10.43
CA GLU A 86 -15.65 28.49 9.93
C GLU A 86 -16.84 28.25 8.99
N SER A 87 -16.81 27.21 8.21
CA SER A 87 -17.90 26.86 7.29
C SER A 87 -19.21 26.49 7.99
N ARG A 88 -19.13 26.03 9.25
CA ARG A 88 -20.27 25.54 10.07
C ARG A 88 -21.10 24.44 9.42
N LYS A 89 -20.55 23.75 8.43
CA LYS A 89 -21.20 22.62 7.72
C LYS A 89 -20.86 21.29 8.37
N ALA A 90 -21.66 20.27 8.10
CA ALA A 90 -21.40 18.92 8.62
C ALA A 90 -20.14 18.29 8.03
N ALA A 91 -19.74 18.69 6.85
CA ALA A 91 -18.52 18.19 6.20
C ALA A 91 -17.89 19.26 5.29
N THR A 92 -16.56 19.16 5.12
CA THR A 92 -15.76 19.94 4.17
C THR A 92 -14.88 18.98 3.41
N ARG A 93 -14.78 19.16 2.10
CA ARG A 93 -13.95 18.33 1.24
C ARG A 93 -12.71 19.08 0.77
N ALA A 94 -11.56 18.42 0.78
CA ALA A 94 -10.38 18.93 0.11
C ALA A 94 -10.49 18.72 -1.41
N CYS A 95 -9.96 19.64 -2.19
CA CYS A 95 -9.83 19.54 -3.65
C CYS A 95 -8.49 20.14 -4.09
N ASP A 96 -8.03 19.77 -5.27
CA ASP A 96 -6.88 20.38 -5.94
C ASP A 96 -7.25 20.82 -7.36
N ALA A 97 -6.26 21.15 -8.19
CA ALA A 97 -6.46 21.58 -9.58
C ALA A 97 -7.10 20.49 -10.48
N HIS A 98 -7.03 19.23 -10.06
CA HIS A 98 -7.58 18.09 -10.79
C HIS A 98 -8.94 17.63 -10.27
N GLY A 99 -9.48 18.32 -9.25
CA GLY A 99 -10.81 18.04 -8.71
C GLY A 99 -10.79 17.59 -7.25
N PRO A 100 -11.88 16.94 -6.80
CA PRO A 100 -12.04 16.52 -5.42
C PRO A 100 -10.98 15.51 -4.98
N LEU A 101 -10.54 15.63 -3.73
CA LEU A 101 -9.69 14.65 -3.06
C LEU A 101 -10.53 13.76 -2.14
N ASN A 102 -10.06 12.53 -1.95
CA ASN A 102 -10.63 11.62 -0.97
C ASN A 102 -10.10 11.96 0.44
N LEU A 103 -10.28 13.21 0.82
CA LEU A 103 -9.92 13.81 2.11
C LEU A 103 -11.03 14.76 2.54
N TRP A 104 -11.63 14.46 3.68
CA TRP A 104 -12.71 15.26 4.26
C TRP A 104 -12.43 15.56 5.72
N VAL A 105 -12.98 16.68 6.21
CA VAL A 105 -13.22 16.93 7.63
C VAL A 105 -14.71 16.83 7.86
N VAL A 106 -15.10 16.11 8.88
CA VAL A 106 -16.50 15.86 9.21
C VAL A 106 -16.79 16.16 10.67
N ASP A 107 -17.98 16.67 10.95
CA ASP A 107 -18.54 16.78 12.29
C ASP A 107 -19.15 15.43 12.67
N CYS A 108 -18.59 14.76 13.67
CA CYS A 108 -18.97 13.39 14.03
C CYS A 108 -20.44 13.27 14.45
N ALA A 109 -20.96 14.28 15.17
CA ALA A 109 -22.34 14.28 15.65
C ALA A 109 -23.38 14.54 14.54
N LYS A 110 -23.00 15.34 13.53
CA LYS A 110 -23.88 15.71 12.42
C LYS A 110 -23.84 14.73 11.26
N THR A 111 -22.77 13.94 11.16
CA THR A 111 -22.55 13.03 10.03
C THR A 111 -23.09 11.64 10.35
N ARG A 112 -24.31 11.34 9.87
CA ARG A 112 -24.97 10.05 10.04
C ARG A 112 -24.74 9.15 8.83
N HIS A 113 -25.11 7.87 8.92
CA HIS A 113 -24.89 6.83 7.89
C HIS A 113 -25.25 7.28 6.47
N ALA A 114 -26.45 7.80 6.24
CA ALA A 114 -26.88 8.30 4.92
C ALA A 114 -26.02 9.48 4.41
N SER A 115 -25.46 10.28 5.34
CA SER A 115 -24.56 11.38 4.99
C SER A 115 -23.18 10.86 4.57
N VAL A 116 -22.70 9.78 5.15
CA VAL A 116 -21.43 9.16 4.77
C VAL A 116 -21.48 8.61 3.35
N GLU A 117 -22.54 7.91 2.97
CA GLU A 117 -22.75 7.45 1.58
C GLU A 117 -22.72 8.63 0.60
N ASN A 118 -23.44 9.70 0.90
CA ASN A 118 -23.45 10.89 0.06
C ASN A 118 -22.09 11.57 -0.04
N LEU A 119 -21.30 11.55 1.04
CA LEU A 119 -19.92 12.05 1.03
C LEU A 119 -19.02 11.21 0.11
N LEU A 120 -19.09 9.90 0.24
CA LEU A 120 -18.24 8.99 -0.54
C LEU A 120 -18.62 8.98 -2.02
N LEU A 121 -19.92 9.08 -2.34
CA LEU A 121 -20.43 9.16 -3.72
C LEU A 121 -20.14 10.51 -4.40
N GLN A 122 -19.51 11.44 -3.69
CA GLN A 122 -19.16 12.79 -4.20
C GLN A 122 -20.37 13.58 -4.76
N ALA A 123 -21.58 13.16 -4.44
CA ALA A 123 -22.81 13.69 -5.04
C ALA A 123 -23.20 15.11 -4.55
N ASN A 124 -22.52 15.64 -3.52
CA ASN A 124 -22.86 16.94 -2.94
C ASN A 124 -21.99 18.06 -3.51
N ALA A 125 -22.48 18.73 -4.56
CA ALA A 125 -21.90 19.97 -5.09
C ALA A 125 -21.92 21.15 -4.07
N GLU A 126 -22.66 21.02 -2.98
CA GLU A 126 -22.87 22.10 -1.97
C GLU A 126 -21.87 22.05 -0.79
N LEU A 127 -20.96 21.08 -0.75
CA LEU A 127 -19.98 21.02 0.32
C LEU A 127 -18.94 22.12 0.16
N PRO A 128 -18.54 22.78 1.26
CA PRO A 128 -17.36 23.65 1.25
C PRO A 128 -16.15 22.88 0.73
N SER A 129 -15.44 23.50 -0.21
CA SER A 129 -14.26 22.91 -0.83
C SER A 129 -13.02 23.68 -0.39
N TYR A 130 -12.12 23.01 0.30
CA TYR A 130 -10.81 23.55 0.66
C TYR A 130 -9.79 23.24 -0.42
N PHE A 131 -9.10 24.24 -0.94
CA PHE A 131 -8.19 24.07 -2.06
C PHE A 131 -6.75 23.79 -1.59
N VAL A 132 -6.26 22.58 -1.87
CA VAL A 132 -4.88 22.13 -1.60
C VAL A 132 -3.98 22.55 -2.76
N ARG A 133 -2.94 23.32 -2.44
CA ARG A 133 -1.95 23.83 -3.41
C ARG A 133 -0.64 23.04 -3.40
N GLU A 134 -0.41 22.33 -2.31
CA GLU A 134 0.78 21.57 -2.05
C GLU A 134 0.77 20.24 -2.83
N TYR A 135 1.82 19.44 -2.65
CA TYR A 135 1.96 18.15 -3.32
C TYR A 135 0.82 17.19 -2.98
N VAL A 136 0.20 16.65 -4.02
CA VAL A 136 -0.83 15.61 -3.93
C VAL A 136 -0.47 14.45 -4.86
N ASN A 137 -0.60 13.23 -4.38
CA ASN A 137 -0.55 12.03 -5.18
C ASN A 137 -1.77 11.14 -4.87
N ARG A 138 -2.64 10.97 -5.86
CA ARG A 138 -3.77 10.05 -5.84
C ARG A 138 -3.31 8.72 -6.39
N VAL A 139 -2.95 7.78 -5.54
CA VAL A 139 -2.48 6.47 -5.99
C VAL A 139 -3.67 5.64 -6.53
N GLU A 140 -4.21 6.03 -7.66
CA GLU A 140 -5.32 5.37 -8.34
C GLU A 140 -4.83 4.25 -9.24
N HIS A 141 -3.60 4.40 -9.76
CA HIS A 141 -2.97 3.43 -10.64
C HIS A 141 -1.58 3.03 -10.14
N PRO A 142 -1.07 1.86 -10.53
CA PRO A 142 0.30 1.46 -10.18
C PRO A 142 1.37 2.46 -10.64
N ARG A 143 1.14 3.18 -11.75
CA ARG A 143 2.03 4.27 -12.21
C ARG A 143 2.17 5.39 -11.19
N ASP A 144 1.08 5.72 -10.48
CA ASP A 144 1.09 6.77 -9.46
C ASP A 144 1.95 6.37 -8.26
N LEU A 145 1.91 5.07 -7.88
CA LEU A 145 2.78 4.52 -6.86
C LEU A 145 4.26 4.65 -7.27
N ARG A 146 4.58 4.37 -8.54
CA ARG A 146 5.94 4.53 -9.06
C ARG A 146 6.37 5.99 -9.08
N THR A 147 5.47 6.88 -9.52
CA THR A 147 5.69 8.33 -9.51
C THR A 147 5.94 8.81 -8.10
N PHE A 148 5.11 8.43 -7.14
CA PHE A 148 5.29 8.79 -5.73
C PHE A 148 6.62 8.31 -5.17
N SER A 149 7.04 7.07 -5.44
CA SER A 149 8.34 6.55 -5.03
C SER A 149 9.50 7.37 -5.63
N SER A 150 9.40 7.73 -6.90
CA SER A 150 10.38 8.58 -7.59
C SER A 150 10.44 9.99 -7.01
N ASP A 151 9.29 10.59 -6.69
CA ASP A 151 9.20 11.93 -6.13
C ASP A 151 9.80 11.99 -4.71
N ILE A 152 9.55 10.96 -3.90
CA ILE A 152 10.21 10.80 -2.59
C ILE A 152 11.74 10.78 -2.75
N LEU A 153 12.25 9.96 -3.66
CA LEU A 153 13.69 9.80 -3.87
C LEU A 153 14.35 11.05 -4.44
N ARG A 154 13.63 11.81 -5.24
CA ARG A 154 14.09 13.09 -5.82
C ARG A 154 13.87 14.29 -4.90
N GLY A 155 13.22 14.10 -3.76
CA GLY A 155 12.91 15.19 -2.83
C GLY A 155 11.86 16.19 -3.34
N ARG A 156 10.97 15.77 -4.23
CA ARG A 156 9.90 16.59 -4.80
C ARG A 156 8.70 16.74 -3.86
N CYS A 157 8.68 16.00 -2.77
CA CYS A 157 7.67 16.03 -1.73
C CYS A 157 8.31 16.01 -0.34
N LEU A 158 7.52 16.25 0.71
CA LEU A 158 8.00 16.26 2.10
C LEU A 158 8.28 14.85 2.63
N ALA A 159 7.69 13.82 2.04
CA ALA A 159 8.01 12.45 2.38
C ALA A 159 9.50 12.16 2.12
N ARG A 160 10.11 11.40 3.02
CA ARG A 160 11.51 10.99 2.90
C ARG A 160 11.62 9.47 2.88
N PRO A 161 12.63 8.88 2.21
CA PRO A 161 12.91 7.46 2.32
C PRO A 161 13.15 7.07 3.78
N ARG A 162 12.92 5.82 4.14
CA ARG A 162 13.29 5.29 5.45
C ARG A 162 14.76 4.94 5.51
N GLY A 163 15.26 4.73 6.74
CA GLY A 163 16.64 4.35 6.97
C GLY A 163 17.60 5.53 6.95
N LYS A 164 18.83 5.26 6.57
CA LYS A 164 19.92 6.24 6.52
C LYS A 164 20.36 6.53 5.11
N GLU A 165 20.64 7.76 4.83
CA GLU A 165 21.32 8.16 3.60
C GLU A 165 22.83 7.83 3.75
N ILE A 166 23.29 6.76 3.10
CA ILE A 166 24.68 6.29 3.18
C ILE A 166 25.63 7.01 2.23
N LYS A 167 25.08 7.53 1.14
CA LYS A 167 25.71 8.43 0.16
C LYS A 167 24.61 9.36 -0.37
N PRO A 168 24.97 10.55 -0.91
CA PRO A 168 23.97 11.47 -1.46
C PRO A 168 22.98 10.75 -2.41
N GLY A 169 21.70 10.78 -2.05
CA GLY A 169 20.62 10.15 -2.79
C GLY A 169 20.52 8.62 -2.67
N ILE A 170 21.36 7.95 -1.87
CA ILE A 170 21.28 6.50 -1.64
C ILE A 170 20.84 6.24 -0.21
N TRP A 171 19.63 5.72 -0.06
CA TRP A 171 18.99 5.43 1.21
C TRP A 171 18.96 3.93 1.48
N VAL A 172 19.38 3.53 2.66
CA VAL A 172 19.43 2.13 3.09
C VAL A 172 18.76 1.99 4.44
N ASP A 173 17.78 1.09 4.52
CA ASP A 173 17.04 0.84 5.76
C ASP A 173 17.70 -0.31 6.56
N GLU A 174 17.27 -0.47 7.80
CA GLU A 174 17.83 -1.38 8.78
C GLU A 174 17.85 -2.84 8.31
N GLY A 175 18.94 -3.55 8.54
CA GLY A 175 19.10 -4.96 8.19
C GLY A 175 19.18 -5.25 6.69
N ALA A 176 19.32 -4.23 5.84
CA ALA A 176 19.59 -4.43 4.42
C ALA A 176 21.04 -4.89 4.22
N GLU A 177 21.24 -5.91 3.41
CA GLU A 177 22.53 -6.51 3.07
C GLU A 177 22.86 -6.20 1.60
N ILE A 178 23.94 -5.45 1.36
CA ILE A 178 24.39 -5.10 0.01
C ILE A 178 25.78 -5.71 -0.20
N HIS A 179 25.90 -6.57 -1.21
CA HIS A 179 27.17 -7.19 -1.55
C HIS A 179 28.18 -6.12 -2.03
N LYS A 180 29.46 -6.26 -1.68
CA LYS A 180 30.52 -5.28 -2.00
C LYS A 180 30.73 -5.01 -3.49
N ARG A 181 30.36 -5.97 -4.37
CA ARG A 181 30.42 -5.82 -5.83
C ARG A 181 29.09 -5.28 -6.43
N ALA A 182 28.04 -5.13 -5.65
CA ALA A 182 26.82 -4.51 -6.11
C ALA A 182 27.03 -3.00 -6.31
N ARG A 183 26.43 -2.45 -7.36
CA ARG A 183 26.49 -1.03 -7.69
C ARG A 183 25.13 -0.40 -7.48
N ILE A 184 25.07 0.53 -6.54
CA ILE A 184 23.88 1.35 -6.29
C ILE A 184 24.18 2.76 -6.79
N VAL A 185 23.37 3.25 -7.72
CA VAL A 185 23.49 4.59 -8.32
C VAL A 185 22.31 5.44 -7.85
N ALA A 186 22.64 6.61 -7.32
CA ALA A 186 21.65 7.57 -6.83
C ALA A 186 20.74 8.12 -7.96
N PRO A 187 19.48 8.46 -7.67
CA PRO A 187 18.76 8.21 -6.43
C PRO A 187 18.28 6.75 -6.32
N ALA A 188 18.39 6.15 -5.14
CA ALA A 188 17.96 4.77 -4.92
C ALA A 188 17.57 4.51 -3.45
N TYR A 189 16.68 3.55 -3.24
CA TYR A 189 16.25 3.10 -1.92
C TYR A 189 16.34 1.59 -1.77
N ILE A 190 16.93 1.14 -0.69
CA ILE A 190 17.04 -0.28 -0.30
C ILE A 190 16.33 -0.46 1.03
N GLY A 191 15.17 -1.10 1.00
CA GLY A 191 14.29 -1.29 2.15
C GLY A 191 14.80 -2.30 3.17
N ARG A 192 14.22 -2.25 4.36
CA ARG A 192 14.56 -3.07 5.52
C ARG A 192 14.68 -4.56 5.18
N GLY A 193 15.78 -5.17 5.62
CA GLY A 193 16.02 -6.61 5.47
C GLY A 193 16.12 -7.11 4.03
N SER A 194 16.28 -6.21 3.06
CA SER A 194 16.49 -6.59 1.67
C SER A 194 17.91 -7.07 1.43
N LYS A 195 18.08 -7.97 0.47
CA LYS A 195 19.37 -8.57 0.11
C LYS A 195 19.69 -8.30 -1.35
N VAL A 196 20.83 -7.68 -1.59
CA VAL A 196 21.34 -7.37 -2.93
C VAL A 196 22.65 -8.13 -3.12
N LYS A 197 22.66 -9.05 -4.09
CA LYS A 197 23.80 -9.93 -4.36
C LYS A 197 24.85 -9.23 -5.24
N GLU A 198 25.95 -9.97 -5.53
CA GLU A 198 27.05 -9.47 -6.34
C GLU A 198 26.63 -9.10 -7.76
N ASP A 199 27.36 -8.15 -8.34
CA ASP A 199 27.25 -7.67 -9.71
C ASP A 199 25.84 -7.15 -10.09
N THR A 200 25.00 -6.91 -9.07
CA THR A 200 23.68 -6.26 -9.23
C THR A 200 23.85 -4.77 -9.46
N LEU A 201 23.07 -4.19 -10.37
CA LEU A 201 22.99 -2.75 -10.60
C LEU A 201 21.60 -2.23 -10.23
N ILE A 202 21.53 -1.26 -9.31
CA ILE A 202 20.29 -0.55 -8.96
C ILE A 202 20.47 0.92 -9.28
N THR A 203 19.59 1.46 -10.14
CA THR A 203 19.78 2.80 -10.72
C THR A 203 18.47 3.51 -11.07
N ARG A 204 18.56 4.79 -11.45
CA ARG A 204 17.45 5.62 -11.99
C ARG A 204 16.21 5.65 -11.09
N CYS A 205 16.37 6.11 -9.85
CA CYS A 205 15.26 6.21 -8.88
C CYS A 205 14.61 4.86 -8.52
N SER A 206 15.33 3.76 -8.65
CA SER A 206 14.80 2.46 -8.28
C SER A 206 14.65 2.32 -6.77
N ALA A 207 13.57 1.65 -6.37
CA ALA A 207 13.26 1.38 -4.98
C ALA A 207 13.04 -0.12 -4.75
N LEU A 208 13.80 -0.68 -3.83
CA LEU A 208 13.54 -2.00 -3.26
C LEU A 208 12.81 -1.81 -1.93
N GLU A 209 11.59 -2.30 -1.84
CA GLU A 209 10.84 -2.28 -0.58
C GLU A 209 11.36 -3.35 0.39
N ARG A 210 10.79 -3.42 1.60
CA ARG A 210 11.24 -4.35 2.64
C ARG A 210 11.28 -5.81 2.20
N GLY A 211 12.31 -6.54 2.63
CA GLY A 211 12.43 -7.99 2.45
C GLY A 211 12.60 -8.46 1.01
N CYS A 212 13.00 -7.57 0.11
CA CYS A 212 13.29 -7.92 -1.28
C CYS A 212 14.63 -8.66 -1.38
N HIS A 213 14.69 -9.61 -2.29
CA HIS A 213 15.95 -10.27 -2.66
C HIS A 213 16.20 -10.06 -4.14
N VAL A 214 17.37 -9.56 -4.48
CA VAL A 214 17.83 -9.41 -5.86
C VAL A 214 19.12 -10.23 -6.01
N ASP A 215 19.06 -11.23 -6.88
CA ASP A 215 20.16 -12.15 -7.10
C ASP A 215 21.21 -11.56 -8.06
N ALA A 216 22.33 -12.29 -8.20
CA ALA A 216 23.53 -11.83 -8.87
C ALA A 216 23.31 -11.40 -10.32
N GLY A 217 24.03 -10.37 -10.76
CA GLY A 217 24.04 -9.88 -12.14
C GLY A 217 22.76 -9.18 -12.60
N THR A 218 21.77 -9.02 -11.75
CA THR A 218 20.48 -8.42 -12.10
C THR A 218 20.53 -6.89 -12.10
N VAL A 219 19.86 -6.28 -13.07
CA VAL A 219 19.71 -4.84 -13.20
C VAL A 219 18.30 -4.43 -12.79
N ILE A 220 18.19 -3.44 -11.90
CA ILE A 220 16.94 -2.79 -11.53
C ILE A 220 17.05 -1.32 -11.91
N GLU A 221 16.33 -0.93 -12.94
CA GLU A 221 16.39 0.41 -13.50
C GLU A 221 15.00 1.05 -13.56
N ASP A 222 14.87 2.28 -13.06
CA ASP A 222 13.61 3.04 -13.03
C ASP A 222 12.39 2.21 -12.62
N SER A 223 12.58 1.38 -11.57
CA SER A 223 11.62 0.36 -11.18
C SER A 223 11.36 0.36 -9.68
N SER A 224 10.20 -0.15 -9.30
CA SER A 224 9.83 -0.39 -7.90
C SER A 224 9.62 -1.89 -7.66
N VAL A 225 10.40 -2.45 -6.75
CA VAL A 225 10.25 -3.84 -6.30
C VAL A 225 9.49 -3.83 -4.99
N LEU A 226 8.25 -4.33 -5.00
CA LEU A 226 7.34 -4.31 -3.86
C LEU A 226 7.74 -5.31 -2.77
N PRO A 227 7.21 -5.18 -1.55
CA PRO A 227 7.69 -5.92 -0.39
C PRO A 227 7.73 -7.43 -0.60
N ASN A 228 8.77 -8.07 -0.05
CA ASN A 228 8.96 -9.52 -0.07
C ASN A 228 8.99 -10.14 -1.48
N THR A 229 9.48 -9.41 -2.47
CA THR A 229 9.67 -9.90 -3.84
C THR A 229 11.11 -10.40 -4.01
N HIS A 230 11.25 -11.55 -4.65
CA HIS A 230 12.53 -12.11 -5.08
C HIS A 230 12.66 -11.98 -6.60
N ILE A 231 13.77 -11.43 -7.03
CA ILE A 231 14.19 -11.32 -8.44
C ILE A 231 15.41 -12.22 -8.62
N GLY A 232 15.35 -13.12 -9.59
CA GLY A 232 16.38 -14.12 -9.90
C GLY A 232 17.65 -13.52 -10.51
N ILE A 233 18.51 -14.40 -11.03
CA ILE A 233 19.84 -14.06 -11.57
C ILE A 233 19.76 -13.53 -12.99
N TRP A 234 20.65 -12.58 -13.35
CA TRP A 234 20.86 -12.07 -14.71
C TRP A 234 19.59 -11.56 -15.39
N LEU A 235 18.75 -10.85 -14.65
CA LEU A 235 17.51 -10.27 -15.15
C LEU A 235 17.64 -8.75 -15.30
N ASP A 236 16.92 -8.21 -16.28
CA ASP A 236 16.73 -6.77 -16.46
C ASP A 236 15.29 -6.40 -16.12
N VAL A 237 15.12 -5.67 -15.02
CA VAL A 237 13.84 -5.12 -14.57
C VAL A 237 13.88 -3.62 -14.78
N CYS A 238 13.36 -3.17 -15.93
CA CYS A 238 13.41 -1.79 -16.37
C CYS A 238 11.99 -1.23 -16.53
N HIS A 239 11.78 0.03 -16.07
CA HIS A 239 10.51 0.74 -16.17
C HIS A 239 9.31 -0.11 -15.71
N ALA A 240 9.44 -0.72 -14.53
CA ALA A 240 8.49 -1.73 -14.09
C ALA A 240 8.15 -1.65 -12.59
N ILE A 241 7.05 -2.29 -12.24
CA ILE A 241 6.70 -2.61 -10.86
C ILE A 241 6.68 -4.14 -10.73
N ALA A 242 7.54 -4.66 -9.84
CA ALA A 242 7.62 -6.08 -9.53
C ALA A 242 6.94 -6.38 -8.19
N ASN A 243 6.02 -7.36 -8.14
CA ASN A 243 5.28 -7.77 -6.96
C ASN A 243 5.14 -9.29 -6.89
N GLY A 244 5.98 -9.93 -6.09
CA GLY A 244 6.02 -11.39 -6.01
C GLY A 244 6.39 -12.01 -7.36
N ASN A 245 5.45 -12.70 -7.99
CA ASN A 245 5.60 -13.29 -9.32
C ASN A 245 4.95 -12.46 -10.44
N LYS A 246 4.50 -11.22 -10.14
CA LYS A 246 3.86 -10.33 -11.10
C LYS A 246 4.78 -9.18 -11.47
N LEU A 247 4.92 -8.92 -12.75
CA LEU A 247 5.69 -7.82 -13.32
C LEU A 247 4.79 -6.94 -14.19
N LEU A 248 4.60 -5.69 -13.78
CA LEU A 248 3.91 -4.69 -14.58
C LEU A 248 4.95 -3.85 -15.33
N SER A 249 4.99 -3.97 -16.65
CA SER A 249 5.76 -3.05 -17.51
C SER A 249 5.02 -1.73 -17.62
N LEU A 250 5.63 -0.65 -17.15
CA LEU A 250 5.03 0.69 -17.20
C LEU A 250 5.11 1.32 -18.61
N GLU A 251 6.06 0.89 -19.42
CA GLU A 251 6.20 1.34 -20.80
C GLU A 251 5.10 0.79 -21.69
N ARG A 252 4.84 -0.53 -21.54
CA ARG A 252 3.88 -1.26 -22.39
C ARG A 252 2.48 -1.37 -21.79
N ASP A 253 2.33 -1.02 -20.53
CA ASP A 253 1.10 -1.20 -19.74
C ASP A 253 0.60 -2.65 -19.72
N VAL A 254 1.54 -3.60 -19.60
CA VAL A 254 1.26 -5.03 -19.61
C VAL A 254 1.65 -5.64 -18.28
N LEU A 255 0.73 -6.35 -17.66
CA LEU A 255 0.96 -7.18 -16.49
C LEU A 255 1.31 -8.60 -16.93
N VAL A 256 2.47 -9.08 -16.54
CA VAL A 256 2.96 -10.44 -16.80
C VAL A 256 3.00 -11.20 -15.49
N GLU A 257 2.44 -12.40 -15.46
CA GLU A 257 2.58 -13.34 -14.36
C GLU A 257 3.65 -14.37 -14.70
N ILE A 258 4.70 -14.42 -13.88
CA ILE A 258 5.88 -15.28 -14.09
C ILE A 258 5.66 -16.58 -13.33
N SER A 259 5.58 -17.69 -14.06
CA SER A 259 5.31 -19.01 -13.50
C SER A 259 6.58 -19.66 -12.91
N ASP A 260 7.76 -19.28 -13.40
CA ASP A 260 9.02 -19.83 -12.92
C ASP A 260 9.48 -19.11 -11.64
N PRO A 261 9.48 -19.77 -10.47
CA PRO A 261 9.88 -19.16 -9.22
C PRO A 261 11.39 -18.85 -9.13
N SER A 262 12.21 -19.37 -10.04
CA SER A 262 13.63 -19.01 -10.13
C SER A 262 13.82 -17.64 -10.74
N VAL A 263 12.88 -17.19 -11.58
CA VAL A 263 12.86 -15.85 -12.19
C VAL A 263 12.28 -14.84 -11.22
N MET A 264 11.06 -15.06 -10.75
CA MET A 264 10.42 -14.17 -9.78
C MET A 264 9.46 -14.93 -8.86
N ARG A 265 9.44 -14.56 -7.57
CA ARG A 265 8.50 -15.13 -6.59
C ARG A 265 8.27 -14.21 -5.40
N SER A 266 7.25 -14.51 -4.61
CA SER A 266 7.09 -13.92 -3.28
C SER A 266 7.95 -14.65 -2.24
N ASN A 267 8.75 -13.93 -1.47
CA ASN A 267 9.54 -14.50 -0.37
C ASN A 267 8.67 -15.04 0.80
N GLY A 268 7.38 -14.66 0.84
CA GLY A 268 6.42 -15.17 1.82
C GLY A 268 5.95 -16.60 1.53
N SER A 269 6.02 -17.07 0.28
CA SER A 269 5.57 -18.41 -0.11
C SER A 269 6.51 -19.51 0.40
N LEU A 270 7.82 -19.25 0.42
CA LEU A 270 8.81 -20.21 0.93
C LEU A 270 8.62 -20.56 2.41
N ARG A 271 8.14 -19.61 3.24
CA ARG A 271 7.81 -19.89 4.64
C ARG A 271 6.57 -20.76 4.79
N LYS A 272 5.60 -20.65 3.90
CA LYS A 272 4.41 -21.53 3.88
C LYS A 272 4.76 -22.92 3.36
N GLU A 273 5.55 -23.01 2.29
CA GLU A 273 6.01 -24.28 1.73
C GLU A 273 6.97 -25.03 2.67
N ALA A 274 7.92 -24.35 3.31
CA ALA A 274 8.77 -24.94 4.33
C ALA A 274 7.97 -25.45 5.54
N ARG A 275 6.95 -24.68 6.01
CA ARG A 275 6.06 -25.14 7.08
C ARG A 275 5.18 -26.32 6.66
N ASN A 276 4.70 -26.34 5.41
CA ASN A 276 3.94 -27.46 4.88
C ASN A 276 4.80 -28.70 4.67
N ASN A 277 6.04 -28.56 4.19
CA ASN A 277 6.99 -29.66 4.05
C ASN A 277 7.42 -30.25 5.39
N VAL A 278 7.62 -29.41 6.43
CA VAL A 278 7.87 -29.88 7.79
C VAL A 278 6.65 -30.61 8.37
N ARG A 279 5.43 -30.12 8.13
CA ARG A 279 4.19 -30.83 8.52
C ARG A 279 4.02 -32.14 7.79
N LEU A 280 4.32 -32.21 6.48
CA LEU A 280 4.27 -33.45 5.69
C LEU A 280 5.35 -34.46 6.10
N SER A 281 6.54 -34.03 6.49
CA SER A 281 7.60 -34.91 6.99
C SER A 281 7.30 -35.48 8.40
N LEU A 282 6.64 -34.69 9.27
CA LEU A 282 6.17 -35.15 10.59
C LEU A 282 4.99 -36.11 10.49
N ALA A 283 4.10 -35.92 9.49
CA ALA A 283 2.96 -36.83 9.25
C ALA A 283 3.35 -38.16 8.59
N LYS A 284 4.51 -38.26 7.94
CA LYS A 284 5.00 -39.50 7.31
C LYS A 284 5.63 -40.49 8.29
N ASN A 285 5.84 -40.11 9.56
CA ASN A 285 6.40 -40.99 10.60
C ASN A 285 5.34 -41.73 11.45
N GLU A 286 4.06 -41.55 11.16
CA GLU A 286 3.01 -42.38 11.76
C GLU A 286 2.64 -43.52 10.79
N ARG A 287 2.86 -44.76 11.21
CA ARG A 287 2.58 -45.98 10.46
C ARG A 287 1.10 -46.07 10.08
N PRO A 288 0.73 -46.42 8.84
CA PRO A 288 -0.67 -46.55 8.44
C PRO A 288 -1.33 -47.78 9.03
N LYS A 289 -2.44 -47.63 9.69
CA LYS A 289 -3.43 -48.67 9.89
C LYS A 289 -4.30 -48.74 8.64
N ALA A 290 -4.36 -49.93 8.06
CA ALA A 290 -5.17 -50.24 6.90
C ALA A 290 -6.65 -50.12 7.19
N VAL A 291 -7.41 -49.43 6.33
CA VAL A 291 -8.85 -49.65 6.13
C VAL A 291 -9.25 -49.40 4.68
N SER A 292 -9.95 -50.40 4.18
CA SER A 292 -10.62 -50.69 2.94
C SER A 292 -11.21 -49.61 2.08
N SER A 293 -11.14 -49.87 0.81
CA SER A 293 -11.70 -49.26 -0.40
C SER A 293 -13.23 -49.12 -0.42
N LYS A 294 -13.74 -48.01 -1.00
CA LYS A 294 -14.79 -48.02 -2.05
C LYS A 294 -14.85 -46.67 -2.74
N PRO A 295 -15.19 -46.61 -4.02
CA PRO A 295 -15.05 -45.46 -4.90
C PRO A 295 -16.37 -44.68 -5.06
N VAL A 296 -16.33 -43.40 -5.30
CA VAL A 296 -17.43 -42.65 -5.96
C VAL A 296 -16.92 -41.36 -6.62
N ASP A 297 -17.18 -41.35 -7.91
CA ASP A 297 -17.54 -40.31 -8.86
C ASP A 297 -16.98 -38.89 -8.83
N SER A 298 -16.49 -38.63 -10.02
CA SER A 298 -16.13 -37.37 -10.63
C SER A 298 -17.32 -36.41 -10.80
N LYS A 299 -17.18 -35.17 -10.40
CA LYS A 299 -17.74 -34.02 -11.11
C LYS A 299 -16.75 -32.85 -11.06
N LYS A 300 -16.39 -32.41 -12.26
CA LYS A 300 -15.61 -31.22 -12.54
C LYS A 300 -16.42 -29.99 -12.20
N GLU A 301 -15.88 -29.11 -11.39
CA GLU A 301 -16.21 -27.67 -11.42
C GLU A 301 -14.94 -26.87 -11.48
N THR A 302 -14.83 -26.07 -12.52
CA THR A 302 -13.79 -25.07 -12.78
C THR A 302 -14.00 -23.88 -11.84
N PRO A 303 -13.00 -23.35 -11.15
CA PRO A 303 -13.09 -22.08 -10.49
C PRO A 303 -12.76 -20.95 -11.46
N ALA A 304 -13.59 -19.91 -11.42
CA ALA A 304 -13.43 -18.64 -12.10
C ALA A 304 -12.25 -17.83 -11.54
N PRO A 305 -11.70 -16.91 -12.31
CA PRO A 305 -10.54 -16.11 -11.91
C PRO A 305 -10.97 -14.90 -11.10
N ASP A 306 -10.58 -14.83 -9.84
CA ASP A 306 -10.61 -13.62 -9.03
C ASP A 306 -9.25 -12.93 -9.14
N ALA A 307 -9.16 -11.83 -9.65
CA ALA A 307 -9.71 -10.51 -9.71
C ALA A 307 -8.81 -9.49 -9.04
N TRP A 308 -8.38 -8.59 -9.83
CA TRP A 308 -8.05 -7.23 -9.45
C TRP A 308 -9.24 -6.35 -9.88
N GLN A 309 -10.29 -6.28 -9.08
CA GLN A 309 -11.34 -5.29 -9.29
C GLN A 309 -10.98 -4.02 -8.51
N LEU A 310 -10.27 -3.12 -9.18
CA LEU A 310 -10.45 -1.70 -8.99
C LEU A 310 -11.72 -1.34 -9.78
N GLY A 311 -12.78 -1.00 -9.07
CA GLY A 311 -14.03 -0.58 -9.71
C GLY A 311 -13.82 0.68 -10.53
N ALA A 312 -13.84 0.53 -11.84
CA ALA A 312 -14.05 1.61 -12.77
C ALA A 312 -15.43 1.41 -13.40
N ASN A 313 -16.38 2.25 -13.07
CA ASN A 313 -17.60 2.40 -13.85
C ASN A 313 -17.31 3.28 -15.06
N PRO A 314 -17.70 2.88 -16.28
CA PRO A 314 -17.56 3.72 -17.46
C PRO A 314 -18.67 4.78 -17.45
N ILE A 315 -18.28 6.02 -17.60
CA ILE A 315 -19.18 7.13 -17.96
C ILE A 315 -19.54 6.95 -19.43
N GLN A 316 -20.80 6.68 -19.71
CA GLN A 316 -21.41 6.86 -21.04
C GLN A 316 -21.97 8.28 -21.11
N GLY A 317 -21.74 8.95 -22.24
CA GLY A 317 -22.36 10.16 -22.67
C GLY A 317 -21.41 11.28 -22.99
#